data_f76ff68521e8c2ecc146fd07aba1bf5d
#
_entry.id   f76ff68521e8c2ecc146fd07aba1bf5d
#
_cell.length_a   1.000
_cell.length_b   1.000
_cell.length_c   1.000
_cell.angle_alpha   90.00
_cell.angle_beta   90.00
_cell.angle_gamma   90.00
#
_symmetry.space_group_name_H-M   'P 1'
#
loop_
_entity.id
_entity.type
_entity.pdbx_description
1 polymer ?
#
loop_
_entity_poly.entity_id
_entity_poly.type
_entity_poly.pdbx_seq_one_letter_code
_entity_poly.pdbx_strand_id
1 'polypeptide(L)' 'MGLPVRIDSDLYDQAKSHAHAERRTISGQIEFWAMIGKAALDNPDLPIDFVRVQSR' A
#
# COMPACT_ATOMS: atom_id res chain seq x y z
N MET A 1 -3.50 16.84 -2.29
CA MET A 1 -4.82 16.70 -1.87
C MET A 1 -5.55 15.58 -2.59
N GLY A 2 -6.22 14.77 -1.86
CA GLY A 2 -6.82 13.57 -2.41
C GLY A 2 -8.31 13.69 -2.64
N LEU A 3 -8.82 12.88 -3.52
CA LEU A 3 -10.24 12.68 -3.68
C LEU A 3 -10.72 11.66 -2.65
N PRO A 4 -11.97 11.77 -2.19
CA PRO A 4 -12.49 10.78 -1.26
C PRO A 4 -12.61 9.42 -1.96
N VAL A 5 -12.11 8.40 -1.28
CA VAL A 5 -12.11 7.03 -1.78
C VAL A 5 -12.61 6.12 -0.66
N ARG A 6 -13.54 5.22 -1.00
CA ARG A 6 -14.04 4.26 -0.03
C ARG A 6 -13.07 3.10 0.09
N ILE A 7 -12.70 2.80 1.32
CA ILE A 7 -11.76 1.72 1.62
C ILE A 7 -12.46 0.70 2.51
N ASP A 8 -12.27 -0.56 2.22
CA ASP A 8 -12.78 -1.63 3.06
C ASP A 8 -12.23 -1.50 4.47
N SER A 9 -13.06 -1.77 5.47
CA SER A 9 -12.67 -1.55 6.86
C SER A 9 -11.51 -2.45 7.28
N ASP A 10 -11.45 -3.67 6.78
CA ASP A 10 -10.34 -4.56 7.11
C ASP A 10 -9.04 -4.03 6.56
N LEU A 11 -9.06 -3.53 5.32
CA LEU A 11 -7.88 -2.93 4.72
C LEU A 11 -7.47 -1.68 5.46
N TYR A 12 -8.45 -0.87 5.86
CA TYR A 12 -8.18 0.34 6.64
C TYR A 12 -7.49 0.00 7.95
N ASP A 13 -7.98 -1.02 8.66
CA ASP A 13 -7.38 -1.43 9.93
C ASP A 13 -5.96 -1.93 9.75
N GLN A 14 -5.71 -2.69 8.68
CA GLN A 14 -4.37 -3.14 8.37
C GLN A 14 -3.45 -1.96 8.04
N ALA A 15 -3.96 -1.01 7.26
CA ALA A 15 -3.18 0.18 6.92
C ALA A 15 -2.84 0.97 8.16
N LYS A 16 -3.79 1.09 9.10
CA LYS A 16 -3.56 1.81 10.34
C LYS A 16 -2.43 1.19 11.15
N SER A 17 -2.44 -0.13 11.29
CA SER A 17 -1.38 -0.84 12.02
C SER A 17 -0.02 -0.66 11.35
N HIS A 18 0.02 -0.85 10.04
CA HIS A 18 1.28 -0.73 9.30
C HIS A 18 1.79 0.72 9.29
N ALA A 19 0.86 1.67 9.14
CA ALA A 19 1.25 3.08 9.16
C ALA A 19 1.89 3.45 10.49
N HIS A 20 1.32 2.98 11.58
CA HIS A 20 1.87 3.23 12.90
C HIS A 20 3.28 2.65 13.01
N ALA A 21 3.45 1.40 12.60
CA ALA A 21 4.74 0.72 12.69
C ALA A 21 5.80 1.37 11.80
N GLU A 22 5.40 1.89 10.65
CA GLU A 22 6.32 2.47 9.68
C GLU A 22 6.37 3.99 9.73
N ARG A 23 5.67 4.58 10.72
CA ARG A 23 5.66 6.03 10.93
C ARG A 23 5.13 6.78 9.73
N ARG A 24 4.04 6.28 9.16
CA ARG A 24 3.35 6.92 8.04
C ARG A 24 1.96 7.31 8.45
N THR A 25 1.35 8.22 7.70
CA THR A 25 -0.08 8.45 7.84
C THR A 25 -0.82 7.27 7.23
N ILE A 26 -2.09 7.10 7.62
CA ILE A 26 -2.89 6.01 7.07
C ILE A 26 -3.04 6.18 5.57
N SER A 27 -3.34 7.40 5.09
CA SER A 27 -3.46 7.60 3.65
C SER A 27 -2.14 7.41 2.94
N GLY A 28 -1.02 7.82 3.54
CA GLY A 28 0.31 7.57 2.97
C GLY A 28 0.60 6.09 2.84
N GLN A 29 0.19 5.30 3.83
CA GLN A 29 0.38 3.86 3.77
C GLN A 29 -0.44 3.23 2.65
N ILE A 30 -1.67 3.67 2.49
CA ILE A 30 -2.53 3.15 1.43
C ILE A 30 -1.98 3.55 0.06
N GLU A 31 -1.51 4.78 -0.09
CA GLU A 31 -0.90 5.23 -1.33
C GLU A 31 0.33 4.42 -1.66
N PHE A 32 1.16 4.14 -0.66
CA PHE A 32 2.35 3.32 -0.85
C PHE A 32 1.99 1.94 -1.38
N TRP A 33 0.99 1.31 -0.75
CA TRP A 33 0.53 -0.01 -1.20
C TRP A 33 -0.05 0.05 -2.60
N ALA A 34 -0.78 1.13 -2.92
CA ALA A 34 -1.35 1.29 -4.25
C ALA A 34 -0.25 1.40 -5.30
N MET A 35 0.84 2.12 -5.00
CA MET A 35 1.97 2.24 -5.91
C MET A 35 2.63 0.88 -6.13
N ILE A 36 2.79 0.10 -5.08
CA ILE A 36 3.37 -1.24 -5.19
C ILE A 36 2.48 -2.13 -6.04
N GLY A 37 1.17 -2.08 -5.79
CA GLY A 37 0.22 -2.87 -6.55
C GLY A 37 0.22 -2.49 -8.02
N LYS A 38 0.28 -1.19 -8.30
CA LYS A 38 0.35 -0.71 -9.67
C LYS A 38 1.63 -1.20 -10.34
N ALA A 39 2.76 -1.10 -9.63
CA ALA A 39 4.03 -1.56 -10.17
C ALA A 39 3.99 -3.05 -10.49
N ALA A 40 3.37 -3.84 -9.62
CA ALA A 40 3.25 -5.28 -9.85
C ALA A 40 2.40 -5.58 -11.08
N LEU A 41 1.32 -4.81 -11.29
CA LEU A 41 0.46 -4.98 -12.46
C LEU A 41 1.15 -4.53 -13.74
N ASP A 42 1.94 -3.46 -13.66
CA ASP A 42 2.67 -2.93 -14.81
C ASP A 42 3.84 -3.84 -15.20
N ASN A 43 4.31 -4.65 -14.26
CA ASN A 43 5.47 -5.53 -14.46
C ASN A 43 5.10 -6.96 -14.06
N PRO A 44 4.22 -7.61 -14.82
CA PRO A 44 3.70 -8.92 -14.41
C PRO A 44 4.77 -10.01 -14.34
N ASP A 45 5.95 -9.76 -14.89
CA ASP A 45 7.05 -10.74 -14.81
C ASP A 45 7.76 -10.71 -13.47
N LEU A 46 7.50 -9.68 -12.64
CA LEU A 46 8.14 -9.58 -11.33
C LEU A 46 7.35 -10.38 -10.31
N PRO A 47 8.02 -11.16 -9.47
CA PRO A 47 7.34 -11.85 -8.37
C PRO A 47 6.77 -10.84 -7.38
N ILE A 48 5.64 -11.17 -6.77
CA ILE A 48 5.06 -10.32 -5.74
C ILE A 48 6.03 -10.17 -4.57
N ASP A 49 6.73 -11.23 -4.23
CA ASP A 49 7.69 -11.17 -3.13
C ASP A 49 8.81 -10.19 -3.40
N PHE A 50 9.27 -10.10 -4.65
CA PHE A 50 10.28 -9.13 -5.03
C PHE A 50 9.76 -7.71 -4.79
N VAL A 51 8.56 -7.43 -5.27
CA VAL A 51 7.97 -6.10 -5.13
C VAL A 51 7.80 -5.76 -3.65
N ARG A 52 7.34 -6.72 -2.86
CA ARG A 52 7.11 -6.52 -1.45
C ARG A 52 8.41 -6.26 -0.70
N VAL A 53 9.48 -6.93 -1.07
CA VAL A 53 10.78 -6.71 -0.43
C VAL A 53 11.25 -5.28 -0.68
N GLN A 54 11.06 -4.76 -1.87
CA GLN A 54 11.44 -3.40 -2.19
C GLN A 54 10.60 -2.37 -1.46
N SER A 55 9.45 -2.73 -0.97
CA SER A 55 8.55 -1.81 -0.30
C SER A 55 8.94 -1.55 1.15
N ARG A 56 9.91 -2.24 1.67
CA ARG A 56 10.29 -2.08 3.07
C ARG A 56 11.45 -1.14 3.27
#